data_6134fc75f794a79a45aa8e31e205afed
#
_entry.id   6134fc75f794a79a45aa8e31e205afed
#
_cell.length_a   1.000
_cell.length_b   1.000
_cell.length_c   1.000
_cell.angle_alpha   90.00
_cell.angle_beta   90.00
_cell.angle_gamma   90.00
#
_symmetry.space_group_name_H-M   'P 1'
#
loop_
_entity.id
_entity.type
_entity.pdbx_description
1 polymer ?
#
loop_
_entity_poly.entity_id
_entity_poly.type
_entity_poly.pdbx_seq_one_letter_code
_entity_poly.pdbx_strand_id
1 'polypeptide(L)'
;DEKNTCIVDSFGMDLPNQNTITAAYKAFCVLTGIDLGVHVSIKKRIPSGGGLGGGSSDASSFIQSVNNLFKTGLGIDSLSAIAGKVGSDVFFFTYALSAQDGKRFSKFEPFAAVVEGRGEKVRQIQHRSDFSVLLVFPNVSVSTKDAYALVDETLDLERRRNKISLEEIYNLPVKNWSFKNDFTVPVSEKYAGIAEALIKLKSCGADFADMSGSGSTVFGIFEKKETALKAKVLLEKEFNLALCLGG
;
A
#
# COMPACT_ATOMS: atom_id res chain seq x y z
N ASP A 1 -20.42 21.74 16.24
CA ASP A 1 -19.96 21.01 17.45
C ASP A 1 -20.83 19.80 17.77
N GLU A 2 -21.10 18.96 16.79
CA GLU A 2 -21.77 17.69 16.99
C GLU A 2 -20.76 16.70 17.60
N LYS A 3 -21.05 16.28 18.85
CA LYS A 3 -20.29 15.22 19.50
C LYS A 3 -20.35 13.92 18.69
N ASN A 4 -19.30 13.13 18.72
CA ASN A 4 -19.25 11.82 18.05
C ASN A 4 -19.39 11.85 16.52
N THR A 5 -19.00 12.92 15.83
CA THR A 5 -19.07 12.99 14.38
C THR A 5 -17.69 13.01 13.74
N CYS A 6 -17.55 12.31 12.63
CA CYS A 6 -16.38 12.40 11.75
C CYS A 6 -16.86 12.76 10.34
N ILE A 7 -16.69 14.03 9.98
CA ILE A 7 -17.01 14.53 8.65
C ILE A 7 -15.74 14.47 7.81
N VAL A 8 -15.83 13.87 6.62
CA VAL A 8 -14.69 13.73 5.71
C VAL A 8 -15.02 14.37 4.37
N ASP A 9 -14.36 15.49 4.08
CA ASP A 9 -14.39 16.15 2.78
C ASP A 9 -13.22 15.62 1.94
N SER A 10 -13.55 15.02 0.81
CA SER A 10 -12.56 14.43 -0.10
C SER A 10 -12.49 15.22 -1.40
N PHE A 11 -11.26 15.59 -1.79
CA PHE A 11 -10.97 16.27 -3.05
C PHE A 11 -10.22 15.31 -4.00
N GLY A 12 -10.65 15.29 -5.25
CA GLY A 12 -10.05 14.47 -6.30
C GLY A 12 -10.65 13.06 -6.44
N MET A 13 -11.45 12.63 -5.47
CA MET A 13 -12.15 11.34 -5.52
C MET A 13 -13.25 11.32 -4.45
N ASP A 14 -14.42 10.84 -4.82
CA ASP A 14 -15.51 10.63 -3.86
C ASP A 14 -15.21 9.44 -2.95
N LEU A 15 -15.47 9.60 -1.66
CA LEU A 15 -15.36 8.56 -0.66
C LEU A 15 -16.75 8.18 -0.14
N PRO A 16 -16.99 6.89 0.14
CA PRO A 16 -18.22 6.49 0.80
C PRO A 16 -18.27 7.04 2.22
N ASN A 17 -19.48 7.25 2.76
CA ASN A 17 -19.67 7.72 4.13
C ASN A 17 -18.97 6.82 5.17
N GLN A 18 -18.95 5.52 4.92
CA GLN A 18 -18.15 4.56 5.70
C GLN A 18 -16.86 4.26 4.92
N ASN A 19 -15.76 4.80 5.40
CA ASN A 19 -14.43 4.65 4.83
C ASN A 19 -13.40 4.36 5.93
N THR A 20 -12.14 4.18 5.54
CA THR A 20 -11.07 3.83 6.49
C THR A 20 -10.81 4.93 7.53
N ILE A 21 -11.02 6.20 7.20
CA ILE A 21 -10.88 7.32 8.15
C ILE A 21 -11.99 7.29 9.19
N THR A 22 -13.25 7.12 8.77
CA THR A 22 -14.38 7.03 9.71
C THR A 22 -14.31 5.78 10.59
N ALA A 23 -13.77 4.67 10.07
CA ALA A 23 -13.50 3.47 10.86
C ALA A 23 -12.39 3.71 11.90
N ALA A 24 -11.31 4.40 11.50
CA ALA A 24 -10.21 4.76 12.39
C ALA A 24 -10.69 5.72 13.50
N TYR A 25 -11.52 6.70 13.16
CA TYR A 25 -12.14 7.59 14.15
C TYR A 25 -12.92 6.82 15.20
N LYS A 26 -13.82 5.94 14.78
CA LYS A 26 -14.61 5.10 15.70
C LYS A 26 -13.72 4.27 16.63
N ALA A 27 -12.69 3.62 16.06
CA ALA A 27 -11.76 2.80 16.84
C ALA A 27 -10.94 3.65 17.83
N PHE A 28 -10.53 4.87 17.44
CA PHE A 28 -9.83 5.82 18.30
C PHE A 28 -10.71 6.28 19.48
N CYS A 29 -11.96 6.70 19.21
CA CYS A 29 -12.90 7.11 20.25
C CYS A 29 -13.19 5.98 21.26
N VAL A 30 -13.38 4.75 20.77
CA VAL A 30 -13.60 3.58 21.62
C VAL A 30 -12.40 3.31 22.54
N LEU A 31 -11.18 3.45 22.04
CA LEU A 31 -9.98 3.16 22.83
C LEU A 31 -9.68 4.28 23.83
N THR A 32 -9.90 5.54 23.46
CA THR A 32 -9.49 6.70 24.28
C THR A 32 -10.60 7.25 25.17
N GLY A 33 -11.87 6.91 24.92
CA GLY A 33 -13.02 7.54 25.57
C GLY A 33 -13.28 8.99 25.13
N ILE A 34 -12.56 9.49 24.11
CA ILE A 34 -12.73 10.86 23.60
C ILE A 34 -14.01 10.92 22.77
N ASP A 35 -14.84 11.90 23.10
CA ASP A 35 -16.17 12.14 22.49
C ASP A 35 -16.18 13.56 21.85
N LEU A 36 -15.33 13.77 20.86
CA LEU A 36 -15.21 15.05 20.14
C LEU A 36 -15.42 14.83 18.65
N GLY A 37 -16.19 15.73 18.03
CA GLY A 37 -16.33 15.75 16.57
C GLY A 37 -15.03 16.18 15.87
N VAL A 38 -14.78 15.62 14.71
CA VAL A 38 -13.66 15.99 13.85
C VAL A 38 -14.12 16.26 12.43
N HIS A 39 -13.50 17.23 11.79
CA HIS A 39 -13.67 17.53 10.37
C HIS A 39 -12.34 17.30 9.65
N VAL A 40 -12.35 16.41 8.69
CA VAL A 40 -11.15 15.95 7.95
C VAL A 40 -11.27 16.41 6.51
N SER A 41 -10.31 17.19 6.04
CA SER A 41 -10.16 17.53 4.63
C SER A 41 -9.03 16.69 4.04
N ILE A 42 -9.33 15.87 3.02
CA ILE A 42 -8.34 15.01 2.39
C ILE A 42 -8.26 15.24 0.88
N LYS A 43 -7.04 15.32 0.35
CA LYS A 43 -6.79 15.35 -1.09
C LYS A 43 -6.27 14.00 -1.54
N LYS A 44 -7.12 13.23 -2.22
CA LYS A 44 -6.77 11.92 -2.76
C LYS A 44 -5.92 12.03 -4.01
N ARG A 45 -4.76 11.36 -4.01
CA ARG A 45 -3.86 11.26 -5.15
C ARG A 45 -3.57 9.82 -5.54
N ILE A 46 -3.69 8.88 -4.60
CA ILE A 46 -3.52 7.44 -4.84
C ILE A 46 -4.88 6.88 -5.24
N PRO A 47 -4.99 6.20 -6.40
CA PRO A 47 -6.25 5.60 -6.84
C PRO A 47 -6.81 4.61 -5.83
N SER A 48 -8.13 4.63 -5.62
CA SER A 48 -8.82 3.62 -4.81
C SER A 48 -8.87 2.29 -5.56
N GLY A 49 -8.72 1.18 -4.82
CA GLY A 49 -8.76 -0.16 -5.42
C GLY A 49 -7.54 -0.49 -6.29
N GLY A 50 -6.46 0.30 -6.18
CA GLY A 50 -5.23 0.07 -6.95
C GLY A 50 -4.20 -0.82 -6.27
N GLY A 51 -4.50 -1.44 -5.11
CA GLY A 51 -3.53 -2.28 -4.40
C GLY A 51 -2.36 -1.54 -3.76
N LEU A 52 -2.41 -0.20 -3.66
CA LEU A 52 -1.32 0.63 -3.13
C LEU A 52 -1.52 1.06 -1.67
N GLY A 53 -2.52 0.53 -0.98
CA GLY A 53 -2.78 0.85 0.42
C GLY A 53 -3.18 2.30 0.69
N GLY A 54 -3.67 3.06 -0.32
CA GLY A 54 -3.99 4.48 -0.17
C GLY A 54 -4.98 4.78 0.95
N GLY A 55 -6.06 4.00 1.08
CA GLY A 55 -7.01 4.14 2.19
C GLY A 55 -6.40 3.80 3.55
N SER A 56 -5.49 2.83 3.60
CA SER A 56 -4.80 2.42 4.81
C SER A 56 -3.79 3.46 5.27
N SER A 57 -3.09 4.11 4.33
CA SER A 57 -2.18 5.22 4.63
C SER A 57 -2.94 6.45 5.14
N ASP A 58 -4.14 6.74 4.57
CA ASP A 58 -5.01 7.83 5.04
C ASP A 58 -5.47 7.58 6.49
N ALA A 59 -5.95 6.35 6.78
CA ALA A 59 -6.37 5.96 8.12
C ALA A 59 -5.23 6.08 9.14
N SER A 60 -4.04 5.62 8.80
CA SER A 60 -2.88 5.71 9.66
C SER A 60 -2.47 7.17 9.93
N SER A 61 -2.44 7.99 8.87
CA SER A 61 -2.18 9.44 9.00
C SER A 61 -3.22 10.13 9.88
N PHE A 62 -4.49 9.74 9.75
CA PHE A 62 -5.56 10.24 10.60
C PHE A 62 -5.32 9.84 12.08
N ILE A 63 -5.04 8.57 12.36
CA ILE A 63 -4.78 8.07 13.73
C ILE A 63 -3.64 8.86 14.39
N GLN A 64 -2.53 9.08 13.68
CA GLN A 64 -1.42 9.89 14.18
C GLN A 64 -1.80 11.35 14.40
N SER A 65 -2.59 11.92 13.49
CA SER A 65 -3.03 13.32 13.58
C SER A 65 -3.93 13.56 14.80
N VAL A 66 -4.88 12.68 15.08
CA VAL A 66 -5.77 12.82 16.25
C VAL A 66 -5.04 12.50 17.56
N ASN A 67 -4.10 11.56 17.56
CA ASN A 67 -3.21 11.31 18.69
C ASN A 67 -2.45 12.58 19.09
N ASN A 68 -1.89 13.29 18.10
CA ASN A 68 -1.18 14.56 18.33
C ASN A 68 -2.12 15.70 18.68
N LEU A 69 -3.25 15.85 17.98
CA LEU A 69 -4.22 16.93 18.16
C LEU A 69 -4.83 16.91 19.57
N PHE A 70 -5.23 15.74 20.02
CA PHE A 70 -5.84 15.54 21.35
C PHE A 70 -4.81 15.27 22.44
N LYS A 71 -3.52 15.23 22.09
CA LYS A 71 -2.40 14.99 23.02
C LYS A 71 -2.60 13.75 23.88
N THR A 72 -3.10 12.66 23.25
CA THR A 72 -3.41 11.43 23.98
C THR A 72 -2.17 10.64 24.37
N GLY A 73 -1.02 10.87 23.73
CA GLY A 73 0.24 10.22 24.05
C GLY A 73 0.23 8.69 23.80
N LEU A 74 -0.63 8.21 22.90
CA LEU A 74 -0.69 6.79 22.59
C LEU A 74 0.62 6.32 21.97
N GLY A 75 1.19 5.27 22.54
CA GLY A 75 2.35 4.57 21.98
C GLY A 75 1.95 3.59 20.88
N ILE A 76 2.96 2.97 20.24
CA ILE A 76 2.78 2.10 19.07
C ILE A 76 1.82 0.95 19.32
N ASP A 77 1.78 0.35 20.50
CA ASP A 77 0.88 -0.77 20.80
C ASP A 77 -0.59 -0.34 20.74
N SER A 78 -0.93 0.82 21.30
CA SER A 78 -2.27 1.38 21.29
C SER A 78 -2.67 1.82 19.86
N LEU A 79 -1.74 2.46 19.14
CA LEU A 79 -1.96 2.85 17.74
C LEU A 79 -2.18 1.63 16.84
N SER A 80 -1.42 0.54 17.08
CA SER A 80 -1.59 -0.73 16.39
C SER A 80 -2.92 -1.40 16.72
N ALA A 81 -3.40 -1.31 17.96
CA ALA A 81 -4.72 -1.81 18.34
C ALA A 81 -5.85 -1.09 17.58
N ILE A 82 -5.72 0.22 17.36
CA ILE A 82 -6.65 0.99 16.51
C ILE A 82 -6.52 0.54 15.06
N ALA A 83 -5.29 0.46 14.53
CA ALA A 83 -5.01 0.05 13.15
C ALA A 83 -5.66 -1.29 12.81
N GLY A 84 -5.55 -2.28 13.71
CA GLY A 84 -6.13 -3.61 13.56
C GLY A 84 -7.65 -3.65 13.49
N LYS A 85 -8.35 -2.62 13.96
CA LYS A 85 -9.82 -2.47 13.82
C LYS A 85 -10.21 -1.90 12.46
N VAL A 86 -9.27 -1.32 11.72
CA VAL A 86 -9.52 -0.68 10.43
C VAL A 86 -9.14 -1.60 9.27
N GLY A 87 -7.95 -2.22 9.32
CA GLY A 87 -7.51 -3.13 8.27
C GLY A 87 -6.06 -3.57 8.41
N SER A 88 -5.74 -4.67 7.75
CA SER A 88 -4.42 -5.32 7.81
C SER A 88 -3.27 -4.40 7.38
N ASP A 89 -3.44 -3.65 6.29
CA ASP A 89 -2.37 -2.79 5.77
C ASP A 89 -2.15 -1.55 6.64
N VAL A 90 -3.11 -1.18 7.50
CA VAL A 90 -2.99 -0.01 8.38
C VAL A 90 -1.87 -0.18 9.39
N PHE A 91 -1.57 -1.41 9.80
CA PHE A 91 -0.43 -1.70 10.68
C PHE A 91 0.89 -1.20 10.07
N PHE A 92 1.19 -1.60 8.83
CA PHE A 92 2.42 -1.19 8.15
C PHE A 92 2.59 0.33 8.12
N PHE A 93 1.54 1.06 7.71
CA PHE A 93 1.60 2.53 7.65
C PHE A 93 1.70 3.16 9.04
N THR A 94 1.09 2.57 10.07
CA THR A 94 1.18 3.04 11.44
C THR A 94 2.59 2.89 11.99
N TYR A 95 3.24 1.77 11.74
CA TYR A 95 4.65 1.56 12.09
C TYR A 95 5.57 2.51 11.30
N ALA A 96 5.36 2.65 10.00
CA ALA A 96 6.13 3.54 9.15
C ALA A 96 6.08 5.00 9.62
N LEU A 97 4.90 5.50 10.01
CA LEU A 97 4.72 6.85 10.53
C LEU A 97 5.32 7.00 11.93
N SER A 98 5.17 6.00 12.80
CA SER A 98 5.74 6.03 14.15
C SER A 98 7.27 6.02 14.14
N ALA A 99 7.89 5.35 13.16
CA ALA A 99 9.33 5.33 12.98
C ALA A 99 9.92 6.69 12.52
N GLN A 100 9.08 7.64 12.06
CA GLN A 100 9.53 8.98 11.64
C GLN A 100 9.86 9.93 12.81
N ASP A 101 9.68 9.49 14.04
CA ASP A 101 10.17 10.12 15.29
C ASP A 101 9.91 11.64 15.37
N GLY A 102 8.65 12.05 15.24
CA GLY A 102 8.22 13.45 15.39
C GLY A 102 8.71 14.41 14.29
N LYS A 103 9.40 13.94 13.27
CA LYS A 103 9.75 14.75 12.11
C LYS A 103 8.45 15.21 11.43
N ARG A 104 8.29 16.54 11.29
CA ARG A 104 7.16 17.11 10.56
C ARG A 104 7.05 16.45 9.19
N PHE A 105 5.82 16.19 8.73
CA PHE A 105 5.42 15.50 7.49
C PHE A 105 6.05 16.02 6.17
N SER A 106 7.09 16.85 6.23
CA SER A 106 7.76 17.45 5.07
C SER A 106 8.82 16.56 4.40
N LYS A 107 9.34 15.54 5.10
CA LYS A 107 10.28 14.56 4.55
C LYS A 107 10.04 13.21 5.21
N PHE A 108 9.30 12.35 4.53
CA PHE A 108 9.21 10.95 4.93
C PHE A 108 10.49 10.23 4.51
N GLU A 109 11.15 9.58 5.46
CA GLU A 109 12.20 8.63 5.14
C GLU A 109 11.56 7.35 4.60
N PRO A 110 12.16 6.71 3.59
CA PRO A 110 11.67 5.44 3.09
C PRO A 110 11.61 4.39 4.22
N PHE A 111 10.54 3.61 4.21
CA PHE A 111 10.33 2.54 5.18
C PHE A 111 10.07 1.23 4.45
N ALA A 112 10.88 0.21 4.78
CA ALA A 112 10.70 -1.14 4.27
C ALA A 112 10.51 -2.10 5.45
N ALA A 113 9.63 -3.07 5.30
CA ALA A 113 9.37 -4.07 6.33
C ALA A 113 8.94 -5.40 5.74
N VAL A 114 9.23 -6.47 6.48
CA VAL A 114 8.54 -7.76 6.33
C VAL A 114 7.32 -7.74 7.23
N VAL A 115 6.16 -8.04 6.64
CA VAL A 115 4.88 -8.04 7.34
C VAL A 115 4.31 -9.46 7.33
N GLU A 116 3.93 -9.97 8.50
CA GLU A 116 3.45 -11.33 8.69
C GLU A 116 2.15 -11.35 9.50
N GLY A 117 1.55 -12.55 9.58
CA GLY A 117 0.27 -12.74 10.24
C GLY A 117 -0.87 -12.12 9.43
N ARG A 118 -1.73 -11.35 10.08
CA ARG A 118 -2.80 -10.57 9.44
C ARG A 118 -2.39 -9.11 9.21
N GLY A 119 -1.07 -8.80 9.28
CA GLY A 119 -0.50 -7.45 9.18
C GLY A 119 0.08 -6.92 10.50
N GLU A 120 -0.21 -7.56 11.63
CA GLU A 120 0.19 -7.11 12.96
C GLU A 120 1.68 -7.29 13.29
N LYS A 121 2.36 -8.19 12.59
CA LYS A 121 3.79 -8.44 12.78
C LYS A 121 4.59 -7.65 11.76
N VAL A 122 4.93 -6.42 12.09
CA VAL A 122 5.72 -5.54 11.22
C VAL A 122 7.16 -5.51 11.70
N ARG A 123 8.07 -6.05 10.91
CA ARG A 123 9.51 -6.04 11.17
C ARG A 123 10.22 -5.19 10.14
N GLN A 124 10.70 -4.02 10.57
CA GLN A 124 11.47 -3.13 9.70
C GLN A 124 12.73 -3.82 9.20
N ILE A 125 13.04 -3.59 7.92
CA ILE A 125 14.29 -4.00 7.26
C ILE A 125 14.96 -2.78 6.64
N GLN A 126 16.23 -2.95 6.23
CA GLN A 126 16.95 -1.87 5.52
C GLN A 126 16.26 -1.57 4.20
N HIS A 127 15.83 -0.32 3.99
CA HIS A 127 15.30 0.10 2.70
C HIS A 127 16.41 0.17 1.63
N ARG A 128 16.04 -0.03 0.37
CA ARG A 128 16.94 0.08 -0.77
C ARG A 128 16.52 1.26 -1.65
N SER A 129 17.50 1.97 -2.20
CA SER A 129 17.31 3.07 -3.13
C SER A 129 18.08 2.89 -4.44
N ASP A 130 18.69 1.72 -4.64
CA ASP A 130 19.53 1.36 -5.78
C ASP A 130 18.73 0.89 -7.01
N PHE A 131 17.42 1.07 -7.01
CA PHE A 131 16.54 0.76 -8.14
C PHE A 131 15.44 1.82 -8.29
N SER A 132 14.89 1.91 -9.49
CA SER A 132 13.71 2.74 -9.78
C SER A 132 12.45 1.88 -9.88
N VAL A 133 11.30 2.43 -9.49
CA VAL A 133 9.99 1.77 -9.54
C VAL A 133 9.08 2.51 -10.52
N LEU A 134 8.59 1.83 -11.53
CA LEU A 134 7.56 2.34 -12.44
C LEU A 134 6.23 1.68 -12.12
N LEU A 135 5.28 2.46 -11.61
CA LEU A 135 3.89 2.03 -11.40
C LEU A 135 3.11 2.23 -12.69
N VAL A 136 2.35 1.24 -13.08
CA VAL A 136 1.42 1.28 -14.21
C VAL A 136 0.02 1.07 -13.68
N PHE A 137 -0.90 1.96 -14.04
CA PHE A 137 -2.30 1.90 -13.65
C PHE A 137 -3.13 1.41 -14.85
N PRO A 138 -3.41 0.11 -14.95
CA PRO A 138 -4.34 -0.40 -15.96
C PRO A 138 -5.71 0.20 -15.72
N ASN A 139 -6.44 0.52 -16.80
CA ASN A 139 -7.79 1.06 -16.69
C ASN A 139 -8.81 -0.03 -16.29
N VAL A 140 -8.50 -0.73 -15.19
CA VAL A 140 -9.28 -1.84 -14.65
C VAL A 140 -9.45 -1.64 -13.16
N SER A 141 -10.66 -1.86 -12.65
CA SER A 141 -10.93 -1.87 -11.21
C SER A 141 -11.12 -3.31 -10.74
N VAL A 142 -10.35 -3.72 -9.75
CA VAL A 142 -10.43 -5.03 -9.11
C VAL A 142 -10.89 -4.84 -7.68
N SER A 143 -12.01 -5.46 -7.30
CA SER A 143 -12.39 -5.45 -5.89
C SER A 143 -11.51 -6.44 -5.11
N THR A 144 -11.07 -6.05 -3.93
CA THR A 144 -10.30 -6.94 -3.05
C THR A 144 -11.05 -8.25 -2.78
N LYS A 145 -12.37 -8.18 -2.60
CA LYS A 145 -13.21 -9.36 -2.40
C LYS A 145 -13.15 -10.32 -3.58
N ASP A 146 -13.24 -9.80 -4.81
CA ASP A 146 -13.18 -10.63 -6.03
C ASP A 146 -11.78 -11.24 -6.22
N ALA A 147 -10.73 -10.49 -5.91
CA ALA A 147 -9.36 -11.00 -5.96
C ALA A 147 -9.15 -12.18 -5.00
N TYR A 148 -9.65 -12.08 -3.75
CA TYR A 148 -9.59 -13.19 -2.80
C TYR A 148 -10.38 -14.41 -3.28
N ALA A 149 -11.58 -14.21 -3.82
CA ALA A 149 -12.39 -15.32 -4.36
C ALA A 149 -11.64 -16.07 -5.48
N LEU A 150 -10.96 -15.36 -6.38
CA LEU A 150 -10.16 -15.96 -7.45
C LEU A 150 -8.97 -16.77 -6.90
N VAL A 151 -8.32 -16.28 -5.85
CA VAL A 151 -7.22 -17.01 -5.20
C VAL A 151 -7.73 -18.27 -4.51
N ASP A 152 -8.85 -18.19 -3.79
CA ASP A 152 -9.43 -19.34 -3.08
C ASP A 152 -9.83 -20.48 -4.05
N GLU A 153 -10.25 -20.14 -5.27
CA GLU A 153 -10.56 -21.11 -6.33
C GLU A 153 -9.31 -21.83 -6.90
N THR A 154 -8.13 -21.20 -6.80
CA THR A 154 -6.89 -21.65 -7.43
C THR A 154 -5.85 -22.18 -6.44
N LEU A 155 -6.07 -22.01 -5.13
CA LEU A 155 -5.13 -22.42 -4.10
C LEU A 155 -5.00 -23.94 -4.02
N ASP A 156 -3.94 -24.47 -4.63
CA ASP A 156 -3.44 -25.80 -4.31
C ASP A 156 -2.75 -25.73 -2.94
N LEU A 157 -3.24 -26.53 -1.97
CA LEU A 157 -2.83 -26.49 -0.56
C LEU A 157 -1.37 -26.92 -0.31
N GLU A 158 -0.66 -27.38 -1.32
CA GLU A 158 0.78 -27.65 -1.27
C GLU A 158 1.63 -26.39 -1.42
N ARG A 159 1.50 -25.44 -0.49
CA ARG A 159 2.43 -24.31 -0.41
C ARG A 159 3.83 -24.81 -0.08
N ARG A 160 4.69 -24.90 -1.09
CA ARG A 160 6.12 -25.07 -0.88
C ARG A 160 6.62 -23.88 -0.06
N ARG A 161 6.99 -24.12 1.19
CA ARG A 161 7.68 -23.12 2.01
C ARG A 161 8.96 -22.73 1.28
N ASN A 162 9.10 -21.49 0.88
CA ASN A 162 10.37 -20.99 0.39
C ASN A 162 11.44 -21.27 1.45
N LYS A 163 12.57 -21.85 1.04
CA LYS A 163 13.70 -22.11 1.93
C LYS A 163 14.45 -20.82 2.30
N ILE A 164 14.22 -19.73 1.53
CA ILE A 164 14.89 -18.43 1.65
C ILE A 164 13.87 -17.43 2.20
N SER A 165 14.27 -16.60 3.17
CA SER A 165 13.40 -15.57 3.75
C SER A 165 13.11 -14.43 2.75
N LEU A 166 11.99 -13.71 2.96
CA LEU A 166 11.66 -12.56 2.12
C LEU A 166 12.74 -11.47 2.16
N GLU A 167 13.39 -11.27 3.30
CA GLU A 167 14.48 -10.30 3.44
C GLU A 167 15.73 -10.74 2.68
N GLU A 168 16.06 -12.02 2.70
CA GLU A 168 17.17 -12.55 1.89
C GLU A 168 16.90 -12.37 0.39
N ILE A 169 15.67 -12.65 -0.09
CA ILE A 169 15.28 -12.38 -1.49
C ILE A 169 15.41 -10.89 -1.80
N TYR A 170 14.93 -10.00 -0.89
CA TYR A 170 14.99 -8.56 -1.08
C TYR A 170 16.42 -8.04 -1.24
N ASN A 171 17.38 -8.65 -0.55
CA ASN A 171 18.79 -8.27 -0.58
C ASN A 171 19.56 -8.80 -1.80
N LEU A 172 18.95 -9.67 -2.61
CA LEU A 172 19.55 -10.11 -3.88
C LEU A 172 19.50 -8.97 -4.93
N PRO A 173 20.34 -9.05 -6.00
CA PRO A 173 20.12 -8.26 -7.21
C PRO A 173 18.69 -8.42 -7.70
N VAL A 174 18.06 -7.33 -8.18
CA VAL A 174 16.62 -7.33 -8.53
C VAL A 174 16.26 -8.42 -9.54
N LYS A 175 17.11 -8.65 -10.52
CA LYS A 175 16.94 -9.72 -11.54
C LYS A 175 16.86 -11.13 -10.95
N ASN A 176 17.30 -11.32 -9.71
CA ASN A 176 17.30 -12.59 -8.99
C ASN A 176 16.14 -12.68 -7.97
N TRP A 177 15.27 -11.67 -7.92
CA TRP A 177 14.11 -11.71 -7.04
C TRP A 177 13.14 -12.81 -7.44
N SER A 178 12.75 -13.59 -6.47
CA SER A 178 11.77 -14.68 -6.59
C SER A 178 10.49 -14.41 -5.80
N PHE A 179 10.19 -13.12 -5.58
CA PHE A 179 8.90 -12.75 -5.00
C PHE A 179 7.76 -13.22 -5.87
N LYS A 180 6.68 -13.60 -5.23
CA LYS A 180 5.46 -14.03 -5.90
C LYS A 180 4.27 -13.44 -5.17
N ASN A 181 3.43 -12.77 -5.92
CA ASN A 181 2.12 -12.35 -5.43
C ASN A 181 1.08 -13.40 -5.86
N ASP A 182 0.45 -14.06 -4.89
CA ASP A 182 -0.54 -15.11 -5.14
C ASP A 182 -1.77 -14.61 -5.93
N PHE A 183 -2.05 -13.30 -5.89
CA PHE A 183 -3.12 -12.69 -6.67
C PHE A 183 -2.77 -12.51 -8.16
N THR A 184 -1.49 -12.40 -8.53
CA THR A 184 -1.09 -11.97 -9.87
C THR A 184 -1.63 -12.88 -10.96
N VAL A 185 -1.47 -14.19 -10.82
CA VAL A 185 -1.91 -15.13 -11.87
C VAL A 185 -3.44 -15.11 -12.02
N PRO A 186 -4.24 -15.45 -10.98
CA PRO A 186 -5.69 -15.56 -11.15
C PRO A 186 -6.34 -14.22 -11.53
N VAL A 187 -5.81 -13.09 -11.04
CA VAL A 187 -6.36 -11.77 -11.37
C VAL A 187 -5.98 -11.37 -12.81
N SER A 188 -4.75 -11.62 -13.25
CA SER A 188 -4.32 -11.30 -14.61
C SER A 188 -5.00 -12.17 -15.69
N GLU A 189 -5.36 -13.39 -15.37
CA GLU A 189 -6.16 -14.25 -16.26
C GLU A 189 -7.57 -13.71 -16.47
N LYS A 190 -8.19 -13.15 -15.43
CA LYS A 190 -9.51 -12.55 -15.51
C LYS A 190 -9.51 -11.15 -16.14
N TYR A 191 -8.47 -10.38 -15.89
CA TYR A 191 -8.37 -8.98 -16.29
C TYR A 191 -7.21 -8.76 -17.26
N ALA A 192 -7.47 -8.88 -18.55
CA ALA A 192 -6.46 -8.82 -19.62
C ALA A 192 -5.58 -7.56 -19.58
N GLY A 193 -6.12 -6.41 -19.17
CA GLY A 193 -5.34 -5.16 -19.04
C GLY A 193 -4.20 -5.25 -18.02
N ILE A 194 -4.34 -6.08 -16.96
CA ILE A 194 -3.29 -6.34 -15.98
C ILE A 194 -2.20 -7.22 -16.61
N ALA A 195 -2.60 -8.30 -17.30
CA ALA A 195 -1.65 -9.16 -18.02
C ALA A 195 -0.84 -8.37 -19.04
N GLU A 196 -1.52 -7.53 -19.85
CA GLU A 196 -0.89 -6.67 -20.85
C GLU A 196 0.14 -5.72 -20.24
N ALA A 197 -0.21 -5.04 -19.15
CA ALA A 197 0.70 -4.13 -18.47
C ALA A 197 1.94 -4.85 -17.90
N LEU A 198 1.79 -6.06 -17.35
CA LEU A 198 2.90 -6.88 -16.88
C LEU A 198 3.83 -7.30 -18.03
N ILE A 199 3.26 -7.75 -19.15
CA ILE A 199 4.03 -8.12 -20.34
C ILE A 199 4.81 -6.91 -20.87
N LYS A 200 4.16 -5.75 -20.97
CA LYS A 200 4.79 -4.52 -21.45
C LYS A 200 5.90 -4.01 -20.52
N LEU A 201 5.73 -4.06 -19.21
CA LEU A 201 6.81 -3.73 -18.26
C LEU A 201 8.04 -4.62 -18.48
N LYS A 202 7.85 -5.92 -18.61
CA LYS A 202 8.94 -6.87 -18.89
C LYS A 202 9.60 -6.60 -20.24
N SER A 203 8.82 -6.36 -21.29
CA SER A 203 9.36 -6.06 -22.62
C SER A 203 10.10 -4.72 -22.68
N CYS A 204 9.77 -3.78 -21.80
CA CYS A 204 10.50 -2.52 -21.63
C CYS A 204 11.76 -2.64 -20.76
N GLY A 205 12.13 -3.85 -20.34
CA GLY A 205 13.37 -4.15 -19.64
C GLY A 205 13.28 -4.01 -18.12
N ALA A 206 12.09 -4.22 -17.51
CA ALA A 206 12.00 -4.36 -16.07
C ALA A 206 12.75 -5.61 -15.59
N ASP A 207 13.66 -5.44 -14.62
CA ASP A 207 14.42 -6.53 -14.00
C ASP A 207 13.51 -7.45 -13.16
N PHE A 208 12.45 -6.85 -12.58
CA PHE A 208 11.36 -7.56 -11.92
C PHE A 208 10.03 -6.83 -12.20
N ALA A 209 8.94 -7.55 -12.33
CA ALA A 209 7.60 -6.98 -12.46
C ALA A 209 6.55 -7.89 -11.83
N ASP A 210 5.62 -7.30 -11.07
CA ASP A 210 4.51 -7.99 -10.45
C ASP A 210 3.33 -7.04 -10.22
N MET A 211 2.22 -7.56 -9.71
CA MET A 211 1.05 -6.79 -9.30
C MET A 211 1.16 -6.38 -7.83
N SER A 212 0.67 -5.19 -7.48
CA SER A 212 0.66 -4.69 -6.11
C SER A 212 -0.60 -5.13 -5.37
N GLY A 213 -0.43 -5.89 -4.28
CA GLY A 213 -1.53 -6.39 -3.46
C GLY A 213 -2.56 -7.16 -4.28
N SER A 214 -3.83 -6.87 -4.11
CA SER A 214 -4.95 -7.47 -4.88
C SER A 214 -5.17 -6.81 -6.26
N GLY A 215 -4.30 -5.91 -6.68
CA GLY A 215 -4.38 -5.16 -7.93
C GLY A 215 -5.24 -3.89 -7.79
N SER A 216 -5.45 -3.17 -8.88
CA SER A 216 -5.05 -3.44 -10.28
C SER A 216 -3.66 -2.93 -10.65
N THR A 217 -3.02 -2.10 -9.84
CA THR A 217 -1.70 -1.54 -10.14
C THR A 217 -0.67 -2.65 -10.33
N VAL A 218 0.10 -2.56 -11.40
CA VAL A 218 1.29 -3.36 -11.61
C VAL A 218 2.53 -2.48 -11.52
N PHE A 219 3.65 -3.08 -11.16
CA PHE A 219 4.89 -2.34 -11.04
C PHE A 219 6.05 -3.06 -11.71
N GLY A 220 6.98 -2.27 -12.23
CA GLY A 220 8.27 -2.74 -12.72
C GLY A 220 9.40 -2.13 -11.92
N ILE A 221 10.37 -2.96 -11.56
CA ILE A 221 11.61 -2.56 -10.89
C ILE A 221 12.72 -2.54 -11.90
N PHE A 222 13.54 -1.49 -11.88
CA PHE A 222 14.62 -1.26 -12.82
C PHE A 222 15.89 -0.91 -12.05
N GLU A 223 16.93 -1.73 -12.16
CA GLU A 223 18.27 -1.43 -11.59
C GLU A 223 18.92 -0.22 -12.30
N LYS A 224 18.56 0.02 -13.57
CA LYS A 224 19.09 1.14 -14.35
C LYS A 224 18.04 2.24 -14.53
N LYS A 225 18.33 3.43 -14.01
CA LYS A 225 17.47 4.61 -14.09
C LYS A 225 17.11 4.98 -15.54
N GLU A 226 18.05 4.88 -16.45
CA GLU A 226 17.86 5.18 -17.88
C GLU A 226 16.83 4.22 -18.51
N THR A 227 16.82 2.95 -18.12
CA THR A 227 15.85 1.96 -18.59
C THR A 227 14.46 2.29 -18.06
N ALA A 228 14.33 2.66 -16.78
CA ALA A 228 13.07 3.10 -16.20
C ALA A 228 12.49 4.34 -16.91
N LEU A 229 13.32 5.33 -17.22
CA LEU A 229 12.91 6.53 -17.95
C LEU A 229 12.46 6.22 -19.38
N LYS A 230 13.16 5.34 -20.11
CA LYS A 230 12.75 4.88 -21.44
C LYS A 230 11.42 4.11 -21.38
N ALA A 231 11.27 3.20 -20.41
CA ALA A 231 10.03 2.46 -20.20
C ALA A 231 8.86 3.41 -19.93
N LYS A 232 9.04 4.43 -19.10
CA LYS A 232 8.02 5.46 -18.84
C LYS A 232 7.57 6.13 -20.13
N VAL A 233 8.49 6.63 -20.96
CA VAL A 233 8.17 7.31 -22.22
C VAL A 233 7.42 6.41 -23.20
N LEU A 234 7.73 5.12 -23.22
CA LEU A 234 7.05 4.16 -24.08
C LEU A 234 5.63 3.87 -23.60
N LEU A 235 5.46 3.68 -22.29
CA LEU A 235 4.20 3.22 -21.71
C LEU A 235 3.20 4.35 -21.40
N GLU A 236 3.64 5.61 -21.25
CA GLU A 236 2.75 6.75 -20.97
C GLU A 236 1.76 7.06 -22.11
N LYS A 237 1.95 6.47 -23.29
CA LYS A 237 1.03 6.58 -24.42
C LYS A 237 -0.23 5.71 -24.24
N GLU A 238 -0.15 4.70 -23.40
CA GLU A 238 -1.18 3.67 -23.25
C GLU A 238 -1.73 3.57 -21.82
N PHE A 239 -0.91 3.96 -20.82
CA PHE A 239 -1.25 3.83 -19.41
C PHE A 239 -1.00 5.14 -18.63
N ASN A 240 -1.77 5.33 -17.57
CA ASN A 240 -1.40 6.26 -16.54
C ASN A 240 -0.24 5.67 -15.73
N LEU A 241 0.78 6.48 -15.42
CA LEU A 241 2.02 6.03 -14.80
C LEU A 241 2.42 6.90 -13.61
N ALA A 242 3.17 6.30 -12.68
CA ALA A 242 3.95 7.02 -11.68
C ALA A 242 5.35 6.42 -11.59
N LEU A 243 6.39 7.25 -11.67
CA LEU A 243 7.79 6.83 -11.61
C LEU A 243 8.45 7.37 -10.35
N CYS A 244 8.99 6.45 -9.53
CA CYS A 244 9.88 6.75 -8.42
C CYS A 244 11.30 6.37 -8.83
N LEU A 245 12.17 7.35 -8.93
CA LEU A 245 13.60 7.10 -9.27
C LEU A 245 14.36 6.72 -8.00
N GLY A 246 15.20 5.72 -8.12
CA GLY A 246 16.24 5.42 -7.15
C GLY A 246 17.27 6.54 -7.07
N GLY A 247 17.86 6.71 -5.90
CA GLY A 247 18.89 7.72 -5.63
C GLY A 247 20.25 7.29 -6.10
#